data_158ceec3d8f3f053bf1ef4612044add5
#
_entry.id   158ceec3d8f3f053bf1ef4612044add5
#
_cell.length_a   1.000
_cell.length_b   1.000
_cell.length_c   1.000
_cell.angle_alpha   90.00
_cell.angle_beta   90.00
_cell.angle_gamma   90.00
#
_symmetry.space_group_name_H-M   'P 1'
#
loop_
_entity.id
_entity.type
_entity.pdbx_description
1 polymer ?
#
loop_
_entity_poly.entity_id
_entity_poly.type
_entity_poly.pdbx_seq_one_letter_code
_entity_poly.pdbx_strand_id
1 'polypeptide(L)'
;LDRILDHHELANDTLGGEPVSLVNCTLCRTGVLYSRRVGDDVLDFKTSGLLWNSNKVMMDTQTRSLWWQLTGEAFAGAFAGTVLDRFPLTVTRYGEWVAEHPDSDVLSIPADDRYTYEPGDAYADYYGSDDLWFPTFSAPDAIAAKTEVATLDWNGEQLAVDVVALVDAGPQVLSIAGSTVAVVPTGGGARFYLAGDDGLDATQLAGAEAGETALVLADGSSMERLVSGQSFWFAWFASFPETTWWSS
;
A
#
# COMPACT_ATOMS: atom_id res chain seq x y z
N LEU A 1 7.05 -0.89 -12.56
CA LEU A 1 7.65 -0.37 -11.34
C LEU A 1 8.21 -1.51 -10.48
N ASP A 2 7.47 -2.59 -10.26
CA ASP A 2 7.87 -3.74 -9.42
C ASP A 2 9.27 -4.25 -9.75
N ARG A 3 9.58 -4.49 -11.03
CA ARG A 3 10.91 -4.96 -11.45
C ARG A 3 12.08 -4.05 -11.05
N ILE A 4 11.83 -2.77 -10.74
CA ILE A 4 12.84 -1.86 -10.18
C ILE A 4 12.85 -2.00 -8.66
N LEU A 5 11.68 -1.93 -8.04
CA LEU A 5 11.53 -1.97 -6.59
C LEU A 5 11.82 -3.35 -5.99
N ASP A 6 11.70 -4.43 -6.75
CA ASP A 6 12.11 -5.76 -6.29
C ASP A 6 13.63 -5.84 -6.05
N HIS A 7 14.42 -5.03 -6.73
CA HIS A 7 15.87 -4.95 -6.51
C HIS A 7 16.28 -3.83 -5.55
N HIS A 8 15.65 -2.66 -5.65
CA HIS A 8 16.07 -1.45 -4.94
C HIS A 8 15.23 -1.15 -3.72
N GLU A 9 14.03 -1.75 -3.60
CA GLU A 9 13.12 -1.75 -2.46
C GLU A 9 12.56 -0.37 -2.08
N LEU A 10 13.25 0.72 -2.39
CA LEU A 10 12.74 2.08 -2.20
C LEU A 10 13.35 3.07 -3.19
N ALA A 11 12.62 4.16 -3.43
CA ALA A 11 13.07 5.31 -4.21
C ALA A 11 12.74 6.60 -3.47
N ASN A 12 13.78 7.41 -3.19
CA ASN A 12 13.61 8.79 -2.73
C ASN A 12 13.52 9.69 -3.95
N ASP A 13 12.45 10.48 -4.04
CA ASP A 13 12.15 11.33 -5.19
C ASP A 13 11.50 12.65 -4.75
N THR A 14 11.08 13.45 -5.72
CA THR A 14 10.30 14.66 -5.52
C THR A 14 9.16 14.69 -6.54
N LEU A 15 7.92 14.61 -6.04
CA LEU A 15 6.71 14.61 -6.85
C LEU A 15 5.93 15.91 -6.60
N GLY A 16 5.69 16.69 -7.65
CA GLY A 16 4.97 17.96 -7.52
C GLY A 16 5.62 18.97 -6.54
N GLY A 17 6.94 18.88 -6.33
CA GLY A 17 7.68 19.70 -5.35
C GLY A 17 7.71 19.14 -3.93
N GLU A 18 7.00 18.04 -3.66
CA GLU A 18 7.03 17.35 -2.37
C GLU A 18 8.08 16.23 -2.37
N PRO A 19 9.03 16.25 -1.41
CA PRO A 19 9.98 15.16 -1.26
C PRO A 19 9.29 13.92 -0.72
N VAL A 20 9.37 12.83 -1.47
CA VAL A 20 8.69 11.58 -1.15
C VAL A 20 9.63 10.39 -1.14
N SER A 21 9.25 9.33 -0.43
CA SER A 21 9.88 8.02 -0.51
C SER A 21 8.83 6.97 -0.84
N LEU A 22 8.95 6.35 -2.01
CA LEU A 22 8.19 5.16 -2.36
C LEU A 22 8.95 3.95 -1.83
N VAL A 23 8.33 3.21 -0.93
CA VAL A 23 8.95 2.07 -0.25
C VAL A 23 8.17 0.81 -0.53
N ASN A 24 8.86 -0.20 -1.04
CA ASN A 24 8.30 -1.52 -1.32
C ASN A 24 8.93 -2.57 -0.39
N CYS A 25 8.09 -3.40 0.22
CA CYS A 25 8.54 -4.64 0.87
C CYS A 25 8.18 -5.82 -0.04
N THR A 26 9.16 -6.33 -0.76
CA THR A 26 8.98 -7.44 -1.71
C THR A 26 8.46 -8.70 -1.04
N LEU A 27 8.93 -9.01 0.18
CA LEU A 27 8.52 -10.21 0.92
C LEU A 27 7.04 -10.19 1.35
N CYS A 28 6.51 -9.01 1.68
CA CYS A 28 5.12 -8.85 2.12
C CYS A 28 4.23 -8.11 1.13
N ARG A 29 4.77 -7.80 -0.05
CA ARG A 29 4.08 -7.12 -1.15
C ARG A 29 3.37 -5.84 -0.70
N THR A 30 4.04 -5.06 0.16
CA THR A 30 3.53 -3.77 0.64
C THR A 30 4.24 -2.64 -0.06
N GLY A 31 3.45 -1.75 -0.70
CA GLY A 31 3.92 -0.47 -1.21
C GLY A 31 3.35 0.68 -0.39
N VAL A 32 4.18 1.63 0.00
CA VAL A 32 3.75 2.84 0.72
C VAL A 32 4.49 4.05 0.18
N LEU A 33 3.79 5.17 0.04
CA LEU A 33 4.37 6.46 -0.33
C LEU A 33 4.36 7.38 0.89
N TYR A 34 5.55 7.74 1.36
CA TYR A 34 5.74 8.63 2.51
C TYR A 34 6.24 10.01 2.09
N SER A 35 5.81 11.05 2.81
CA SER A 35 6.57 12.30 2.86
C SER A 35 7.92 12.05 3.52
N ARG A 36 8.96 12.67 2.98
CA ARG A 36 10.30 12.66 3.61
C ARG A 36 10.51 13.83 4.57
N ARG A 37 9.48 14.68 4.78
CA ARG A 37 9.55 15.81 5.71
C ARG A 37 9.28 15.35 7.13
N VAL A 38 10.17 15.72 8.03
CA VAL A 38 10.01 15.53 9.48
C VAL A 38 10.40 16.84 10.16
N GLY A 39 9.42 17.63 10.57
CA GLY A 39 9.66 19.00 11.01
C GLY A 39 10.29 19.86 9.91
N ASP A 40 11.45 20.43 10.18
CA ASP A 40 12.21 21.26 9.22
C ASP A 40 13.18 20.43 8.35
N ASP A 41 13.33 19.13 8.63
CA ASP A 41 14.27 18.25 7.95
C ASP A 41 13.61 17.52 6.76
N VAL A 42 14.42 17.23 5.74
CA VAL A 42 14.08 16.30 4.66
C VAL A 42 14.99 15.09 4.75
N LEU A 43 14.40 13.94 5.06
CA LEU A 43 15.15 12.71 5.29
C LEU A 43 15.37 11.92 3.99
N ASP A 44 16.50 11.22 3.90
CA ASP A 44 16.76 10.22 2.88
C ASP A 44 16.68 8.83 3.49
N PHE A 45 15.78 8.01 2.99
CA PHE A 45 15.58 6.65 3.47
C PHE A 45 16.39 5.65 2.67
N LYS A 46 16.74 4.55 3.34
CA LYS A 46 17.35 3.35 2.73
C LYS A 46 16.88 2.09 3.45
N THR A 47 17.12 0.94 2.84
CA THR A 47 16.90 -0.33 3.52
C THR A 47 17.90 -0.51 4.66
N SER A 48 17.41 -0.98 5.81
CA SER A 48 18.27 -1.28 6.97
C SER A 48 18.86 -2.69 6.94
N GLY A 49 18.27 -3.58 6.12
CA GLY A 49 18.54 -5.02 6.16
C GLY A 49 17.80 -5.76 7.28
N LEU A 50 16.99 -5.06 8.06
CA LEU A 50 16.20 -5.65 9.16
C LEU A 50 14.74 -5.84 8.72
N LEU A 51 14.08 -6.79 9.39
CA LEU A 51 12.66 -7.08 9.22
C LEU A 51 11.96 -7.06 10.59
N TRP A 52 10.71 -6.61 10.59
CA TRP A 52 9.76 -6.72 11.68
C TRP A 52 8.52 -7.48 11.19
N ASN A 53 8.26 -8.67 11.73
CA ASN A 53 7.19 -9.58 11.24
C ASN A 53 7.25 -9.81 9.70
N SER A 54 8.46 -10.08 9.19
CA SER A 54 8.76 -10.16 7.75
C SER A 54 8.52 -8.88 6.95
N ASN A 55 8.06 -7.78 7.56
CA ASN A 55 7.95 -6.48 6.93
C ASN A 55 9.25 -5.68 7.06
N LYS A 56 9.54 -4.87 6.06
CA LYS A 56 10.75 -4.06 5.96
C LYS A 56 10.87 -3.05 7.10
N VAL A 57 12.08 -2.95 7.64
CA VAL A 57 12.51 -1.82 8.47
C VAL A 57 13.37 -0.88 7.63
N MET A 58 12.90 0.36 7.46
CA MET A 58 13.67 1.42 6.83
C MET A 58 14.65 2.06 7.81
N MET A 59 15.62 2.80 7.30
CA MET A 59 16.53 3.62 8.09
C MET A 59 16.76 4.95 7.40
N ASP A 60 16.64 6.08 8.12
CA ASP A 60 17.08 7.35 7.56
C ASP A 60 18.62 7.45 7.57
N THR A 61 19.18 8.19 6.61
CA THR A 61 20.63 8.31 6.45
C THR A 61 21.24 9.34 7.41
N GLN A 62 20.46 10.30 7.87
CA GLN A 62 20.90 11.42 8.70
C GLN A 62 21.15 11.01 10.15
N THR A 63 20.19 10.29 10.75
CA THR A 63 20.27 9.91 12.18
C THR A 63 20.42 8.41 12.39
N ARG A 64 20.15 7.60 11.34
CA ARG A 64 20.05 6.15 11.41
C ARG A 64 18.92 5.66 12.32
N SER A 65 17.88 6.46 12.50
CA SER A 65 16.66 5.99 13.15
C SER A 65 16.00 4.89 12.33
N LEU A 66 15.39 3.94 13.01
CA LEU A 66 14.73 2.79 12.41
C LEU A 66 13.23 3.03 12.34
N TRP A 67 12.66 2.82 11.16
CA TRP A 67 11.28 3.13 10.82
C TRP A 67 10.57 1.88 10.31
N TRP A 68 9.39 1.60 10.84
CA TRP A 68 8.60 0.48 10.35
C TRP A 68 7.88 0.85 9.05
N GLN A 69 8.13 0.10 7.98
CA GLN A 69 7.63 0.42 6.64
C GLN A 69 6.10 0.39 6.56
N LEU A 70 5.44 -0.45 7.35
CA LEU A 70 3.98 -0.62 7.27
C LEU A 70 3.23 0.57 7.88
N THR A 71 3.76 1.18 8.95
CA THR A 71 3.11 2.29 9.68
C THR A 71 3.77 3.64 9.48
N GLY A 72 5.05 3.67 9.08
CA GLY A 72 5.86 4.89 9.02
C GLY A 72 6.35 5.36 10.40
N GLU A 73 6.17 4.56 11.45
CA GLU A 73 6.62 4.91 12.80
C GLU A 73 8.13 4.66 12.97
N ALA A 74 8.83 5.65 13.49
CA ALA A 74 10.18 5.46 14.01
C ALA A 74 10.11 4.81 15.39
N PHE A 75 10.56 3.56 15.51
CA PHE A 75 10.54 2.84 16.79
C PHE A 75 11.90 2.86 17.52
N ALA A 76 12.96 3.37 16.87
CA ALA A 76 14.29 3.49 17.47
C ALA A 76 15.09 4.64 16.84
N GLY A 77 15.98 5.23 17.62
CA GLY A 77 16.88 6.31 17.19
C GLY A 77 16.39 7.70 17.61
N ALA A 78 16.93 8.74 16.98
CA ALA A 78 16.66 10.13 17.33
C ALA A 78 15.19 10.55 17.08
N PHE A 79 14.53 9.92 16.11
CA PHE A 79 13.14 10.19 15.75
C PHE A 79 12.13 9.23 16.39
N ALA A 80 12.54 8.40 17.37
CA ALA A 80 11.64 7.43 18.02
C ALA A 80 10.32 8.09 18.49
N GLY A 81 9.18 7.50 18.08
CA GLY A 81 7.82 8.01 18.34
C GLY A 81 7.28 8.97 17.27
N THR A 82 8.10 9.33 16.26
CA THR A 82 7.63 10.11 15.10
C THR A 82 6.97 9.18 14.09
N VAL A 83 5.90 9.65 13.44
CA VAL A 83 5.21 8.94 12.34
C VAL A 83 5.29 9.79 11.09
N LEU A 84 5.63 9.18 9.96
CA LEU A 84 5.69 9.84 8.65
C LEU A 84 4.29 10.06 8.10
N ASP A 85 4.08 11.21 7.47
CA ASP A 85 2.88 11.45 6.68
C ASP A 85 2.87 10.52 5.45
N ARG A 86 1.68 9.98 5.14
CA ARG A 86 1.46 9.07 4.01
C ARG A 86 0.64 9.74 2.94
N PHE A 87 0.96 9.41 1.70
CA PHE A 87 0.14 9.78 0.53
C PHE A 87 -0.64 8.57 0.01
N PRO A 88 -1.81 8.79 -0.60
CA PRO A 88 -2.50 7.75 -1.33
C PRO A 88 -1.60 7.12 -2.40
N LEU A 89 -1.67 5.81 -2.52
CA LEU A 89 -0.96 5.01 -3.52
C LEU A 89 -1.95 4.09 -4.22
N THR A 90 -1.90 4.03 -5.56
CA THR A 90 -2.69 3.10 -6.34
C THR A 90 -1.81 1.95 -6.81
N VAL A 91 -2.21 0.73 -6.47
CA VAL A 91 -1.62 -0.49 -7.04
C VAL A 91 -2.53 -0.96 -8.16
N THR A 92 -2.01 -0.99 -9.38
CA THR A 92 -2.76 -1.37 -10.58
C THR A 92 -1.82 -1.91 -11.66
N ARG A 93 -2.38 -2.49 -12.71
CA ARG A 93 -1.59 -2.92 -13.86
C ARG A 93 -1.15 -1.71 -14.68
N TYR A 94 0.08 -1.75 -15.18
CA TYR A 94 0.64 -0.64 -15.97
C TYR A 94 -0.24 -0.23 -17.16
N GLY A 95 -0.81 -1.21 -17.87
CA GLY A 95 -1.69 -0.93 -19.01
C GLY A 95 -2.99 -0.19 -18.63
N GLU A 96 -3.55 -0.49 -17.46
CA GLU A 96 -4.72 0.20 -16.92
C GLU A 96 -4.36 1.63 -16.52
N TRP A 97 -3.24 1.80 -15.80
CA TRP A 97 -2.74 3.12 -15.41
C TRP A 97 -2.52 4.05 -16.60
N VAL A 98 -1.84 3.57 -17.65
CA VAL A 98 -1.58 4.39 -18.84
C VAL A 98 -2.85 4.72 -19.62
N ALA A 99 -3.87 3.84 -19.59
CA ALA A 99 -5.15 4.13 -20.20
C ALA A 99 -5.92 5.25 -19.47
N GLU A 100 -5.82 5.30 -18.14
CA GLU A 100 -6.39 6.37 -17.30
C GLU A 100 -5.53 7.65 -17.31
N HIS A 101 -4.20 7.50 -17.36
CA HIS A 101 -3.20 8.57 -17.19
C HIS A 101 -2.11 8.51 -18.28
N PRO A 102 -2.45 8.82 -19.55
CA PRO A 102 -1.54 8.63 -20.69
C PRO A 102 -0.28 9.51 -20.64
N ASP A 103 -0.33 10.62 -19.92
CA ASP A 103 0.77 11.59 -19.80
C ASP A 103 1.65 11.35 -18.54
N SER A 104 1.50 10.20 -17.86
CA SER A 104 2.27 9.89 -16.66
C SER A 104 3.75 9.68 -16.96
N ASP A 105 4.61 10.26 -16.14
CA ASP A 105 6.01 9.88 -16.08
C ASP A 105 6.19 8.49 -15.46
N VAL A 106 7.22 7.78 -15.88
CA VAL A 106 7.56 6.46 -15.36
C VAL A 106 8.96 6.48 -14.80
N LEU A 107 9.13 5.95 -13.58
CA LEU A 107 10.47 5.78 -13.00
C LEU A 107 11.35 4.99 -13.98
N SER A 108 12.44 5.62 -14.40
CA SER A 108 13.39 5.02 -15.34
C SER A 108 14.18 3.90 -14.66
N ILE A 109 14.51 2.88 -15.44
CA ILE A 109 15.43 1.84 -14.99
C ILE A 109 16.78 2.50 -14.68
N PRO A 110 17.34 2.28 -13.46
CA PRO A 110 18.66 2.80 -13.11
C PRO A 110 19.72 2.33 -14.11
N ALA A 111 20.71 3.19 -14.37
CA ALA A 111 21.86 2.84 -15.21
C ALA A 111 22.85 1.91 -14.45
N ASP A 112 22.33 0.95 -13.70
CA ASP A 112 23.08 -0.02 -12.91
C ASP A 112 22.97 -1.39 -13.59
N ASP A 113 24.06 -1.89 -14.10
CA ASP A 113 24.13 -3.15 -14.83
C ASP A 113 24.27 -4.39 -13.93
N ARG A 114 24.19 -4.22 -12.60
CA ARG A 114 24.26 -5.33 -11.62
C ARG A 114 23.01 -6.21 -11.66
N TYR A 115 21.90 -5.69 -12.17
CA TYR A 115 20.62 -6.39 -12.20
C TYR A 115 20.06 -6.46 -13.62
N THR A 116 19.39 -7.55 -13.92
CA THR A 116 18.47 -7.66 -15.05
C THR A 116 17.09 -7.23 -14.55
N TYR A 117 16.48 -6.26 -15.19
CA TYR A 117 15.17 -5.75 -14.77
C TYR A 117 14.03 -6.42 -15.56
N GLU A 118 14.14 -7.73 -15.80
CA GLU A 118 13.08 -8.49 -16.44
C GLU A 118 11.92 -8.73 -15.47
N PRO A 119 10.67 -8.79 -15.95
CA PRO A 119 9.52 -9.01 -15.09
C PRO A 119 9.64 -10.32 -14.28
N GLY A 120 9.53 -10.23 -12.96
CA GLY A 120 9.55 -11.36 -12.05
C GLY A 120 10.94 -11.90 -11.69
N ASP A 121 12.02 -11.35 -12.23
CA ASP A 121 13.37 -11.91 -12.14
C ASP A 121 13.87 -12.06 -10.68
N ALA A 122 13.63 -11.07 -9.82
CA ALA A 122 14.20 -11.05 -8.48
C ALA A 122 13.50 -11.99 -7.47
N TYR A 123 12.17 -12.17 -7.57
CA TYR A 123 11.35 -12.86 -6.57
C TYR A 123 10.34 -13.85 -7.18
N ALA A 124 10.52 -14.30 -8.44
CA ALA A 124 9.60 -15.20 -9.11
C ALA A 124 9.36 -16.48 -8.30
N ASP A 125 10.42 -17.11 -7.78
CA ASP A 125 10.33 -18.32 -6.98
C ASP A 125 9.58 -18.08 -5.66
N TYR A 126 9.78 -16.93 -5.04
CA TYR A 126 9.08 -16.56 -3.81
C TYR A 126 7.58 -16.33 -4.06
N TYR A 127 7.24 -15.59 -5.09
CA TYR A 127 5.83 -15.31 -5.43
C TYR A 127 5.10 -16.55 -5.98
N GLY A 128 5.81 -17.46 -6.60
CA GLY A 128 5.29 -18.72 -7.11
C GLY A 128 5.18 -19.86 -6.08
N SER A 129 5.57 -19.61 -4.82
CA SER A 129 5.58 -20.59 -3.73
C SER A 129 4.72 -20.10 -2.56
N ASP A 130 4.13 -21.04 -1.81
CA ASP A 130 3.43 -20.73 -0.55
C ASP A 130 4.41 -20.53 0.63
N ASP A 131 5.69 -20.87 0.46
CA ASP A 131 6.70 -20.77 1.50
C ASP A 131 7.03 -19.31 1.88
N LEU A 132 7.15 -19.03 3.17
CA LEU A 132 7.67 -17.77 3.70
C LEU A 132 9.16 -17.91 3.99
N TRP A 133 9.98 -17.02 3.43
CA TRP A 133 11.43 -17.08 3.60
C TRP A 133 11.92 -16.65 4.98
N PHE A 134 11.11 -15.85 5.69
CA PHE A 134 11.47 -15.34 7.01
C PHE A 134 10.37 -15.61 8.04
N PRO A 135 10.73 -15.73 9.32
CA PRO A 135 9.76 -15.94 10.39
C PRO A 135 8.77 -14.77 10.50
N THR A 136 7.51 -15.12 10.76
CA THR A 136 6.44 -14.19 11.08
C THR A 136 5.55 -14.79 12.18
N PHE A 137 4.72 -13.99 12.82
CA PHE A 137 3.64 -14.51 13.62
C PHE A 137 2.66 -15.25 12.70
N SER A 138 2.14 -16.38 13.17
CA SER A 138 1.22 -17.18 12.36
C SER A 138 -0.04 -16.38 12.03
N ALA A 139 -0.38 -16.34 10.74
CA ALA A 139 -1.72 -15.99 10.28
C ALA A 139 -2.67 -17.19 10.53
N PRO A 140 -3.99 -16.96 10.67
CA PRO A 140 -4.94 -18.06 10.72
C PRO A 140 -4.82 -18.97 9.48
N ASP A 141 -4.79 -20.28 9.67
CA ASP A 141 -4.68 -21.28 8.60
C ASP A 141 -5.85 -21.26 7.60
N ALA A 142 -6.94 -20.55 7.95
CA ALA A 142 -8.12 -20.46 7.08
C ALA A 142 -7.93 -19.60 5.83
N ILE A 143 -6.88 -18.74 5.80
CA ILE A 143 -6.59 -17.86 4.69
C ILE A 143 -5.15 -18.11 4.26
N ALA A 144 -4.92 -18.31 2.97
CA ALA A 144 -3.56 -18.53 2.45
C ALA A 144 -2.65 -17.34 2.81
N ALA A 145 -1.45 -17.64 3.29
CA ALA A 145 -0.52 -16.63 3.83
C ALA A 145 -0.24 -15.49 2.83
N LYS A 146 -0.09 -15.82 1.55
CA LYS A 146 0.19 -14.86 0.47
C LYS A 146 -1.06 -14.40 -0.27
N THR A 147 -2.26 -14.51 0.32
CA THR A 147 -3.44 -13.83 -0.22
C THR A 147 -3.17 -12.32 -0.28
N GLU A 148 -3.33 -11.73 -1.45
CA GLU A 148 -3.21 -10.28 -1.62
C GLU A 148 -4.43 -9.58 -1.04
N VAL A 149 -4.18 -8.62 -0.14
CA VAL A 149 -5.23 -7.85 0.53
C VAL A 149 -5.05 -6.35 0.31
N ALA A 150 -6.13 -5.67 -0.05
CA ALA A 150 -6.19 -4.22 0.05
C ALA A 150 -6.49 -3.85 1.50
N THR A 151 -5.78 -2.87 2.05
CA THR A 151 -5.77 -2.59 3.47
C THR A 151 -6.12 -1.15 3.79
N LEU A 152 -6.86 -0.96 4.87
CA LEU A 152 -7.19 0.36 5.42
C LEU A 152 -6.96 0.33 6.92
N ASP A 153 -6.24 1.34 7.45
CA ASP A 153 -6.16 1.69 8.86
C ASP A 153 -6.91 3.00 9.04
N TRP A 154 -8.01 2.97 9.78
CA TRP A 154 -8.91 4.10 9.94
C TRP A 154 -9.40 4.22 11.37
N ASN A 155 -9.11 5.36 12.00
CA ASN A 155 -9.53 5.66 13.38
C ASN A 155 -9.20 4.53 14.40
N GLY A 156 -8.07 3.85 14.22
CA GLY A 156 -7.59 2.80 15.11
C GLY A 156 -8.16 1.41 14.85
N GLU A 157 -9.02 1.25 13.85
CA GLU A 157 -9.48 -0.05 13.35
C GLU A 157 -8.83 -0.37 12.01
N GLN A 158 -8.63 -1.65 11.73
CA GLN A 158 -8.01 -2.13 10.50
C GLN A 158 -8.97 -3.02 9.72
N LEU A 159 -8.92 -2.88 8.40
CA LEU A 159 -9.69 -3.66 7.44
C LEU A 159 -8.75 -4.26 6.40
N ALA A 160 -8.92 -5.55 6.14
CA ALA A 160 -8.30 -6.26 5.04
C ALA A 160 -9.37 -6.77 4.09
N VAL A 161 -9.24 -6.46 2.81
CA VAL A 161 -10.17 -6.85 1.76
C VAL A 161 -9.45 -7.75 0.77
N ASP A 162 -9.93 -8.97 0.56
CA ASP A 162 -9.40 -9.89 -0.45
C ASP A 162 -9.51 -9.26 -1.84
N VAL A 163 -8.37 -9.06 -2.51
CA VAL A 163 -8.31 -8.36 -3.80
C VAL A 163 -8.99 -9.17 -4.89
N VAL A 164 -8.84 -10.49 -4.90
CA VAL A 164 -9.45 -11.36 -5.92
C VAL A 164 -10.97 -11.38 -5.73
N ALA A 165 -11.43 -11.59 -4.52
CA ALA A 165 -12.86 -11.58 -4.20
C ALA A 165 -13.50 -10.21 -4.51
N LEU A 166 -12.78 -9.11 -4.26
CA LEU A 166 -13.26 -7.76 -4.57
C LEU A 166 -13.38 -7.52 -6.10
N VAL A 167 -12.40 -7.99 -6.87
CA VAL A 167 -12.45 -7.87 -8.35
C VAL A 167 -13.67 -8.63 -8.90
N ASP A 168 -13.94 -9.82 -8.37
CA ASP A 168 -15.07 -10.64 -8.81
C ASP A 168 -16.43 -10.04 -8.39
N ALA A 169 -16.51 -9.47 -7.19
CA ALA A 169 -17.74 -8.87 -6.66
C ALA A 169 -18.02 -7.44 -7.19
N GLY A 170 -16.97 -6.75 -7.69
CA GLY A 170 -17.04 -5.34 -8.06
C GLY A 170 -16.99 -4.38 -6.85
N PRO A 171 -17.28 -3.09 -7.06
CA PRO A 171 -17.25 -2.09 -5.99
C PRO A 171 -18.16 -2.44 -4.82
N GLN A 172 -17.67 -2.22 -3.59
CA GLN A 172 -18.36 -2.57 -2.34
C GLN A 172 -18.56 -1.35 -1.44
N VAL A 173 -19.56 -1.42 -0.58
CA VAL A 173 -19.77 -0.50 0.53
C VAL A 173 -19.53 -1.27 1.83
N LEU A 174 -18.54 -0.84 2.60
CA LEU A 174 -18.14 -1.49 3.85
C LEU A 174 -18.17 -0.49 5.01
N SER A 175 -18.08 -1.00 6.24
CA SER A 175 -17.99 -0.18 7.46
C SER A 175 -16.69 -0.45 8.19
N ILE A 176 -16.08 0.62 8.71
CA ILE A 176 -14.90 0.55 9.57
C ILE A 176 -14.94 1.71 10.58
N ALA A 177 -14.70 1.46 11.86
CA ALA A 177 -14.70 2.46 12.93
C ALA A 177 -15.95 3.37 12.90
N GLY A 178 -17.13 2.80 12.62
CA GLY A 178 -18.38 3.55 12.51
C GLY A 178 -18.53 4.43 11.26
N SER A 179 -17.53 4.46 10.38
CA SER A 179 -17.58 5.15 9.09
C SER A 179 -18.00 4.20 7.97
N THR A 180 -18.71 4.74 6.98
CA THR A 180 -19.02 4.04 5.72
C THR A 180 -17.94 4.35 4.68
N VAL A 181 -17.42 3.33 4.00
CA VAL A 181 -16.39 3.47 2.97
C VAL A 181 -16.82 2.77 1.68
N ALA A 182 -16.60 3.44 0.54
CA ALA A 182 -16.65 2.78 -0.75
C ALA A 182 -15.30 2.15 -1.06
N VAL A 183 -15.30 0.90 -1.51
CA VAL A 183 -14.10 0.16 -1.89
C VAL A 183 -14.22 -0.21 -3.35
N VAL A 184 -13.34 0.35 -4.18
CA VAL A 184 -13.37 0.17 -5.63
C VAL A 184 -12.15 -0.61 -6.07
N PRO A 185 -12.31 -1.79 -6.72
CA PRO A 185 -11.18 -2.58 -7.17
C PRO A 185 -10.36 -1.85 -8.24
N THR A 186 -9.06 -2.14 -8.24
CA THR A 186 -8.13 -1.80 -9.32
C THR A 186 -7.51 -3.07 -9.86
N GLY A 187 -6.70 -3.00 -10.92
CA GLY A 187 -6.07 -4.18 -11.50
C GLY A 187 -5.08 -4.93 -10.61
N GLY A 188 -4.82 -4.45 -9.39
CA GLY A 188 -3.90 -5.08 -8.46
C GLY A 188 -4.14 -4.73 -7.00
N GLY A 189 -5.25 -4.05 -6.66
CA GLY A 189 -5.56 -3.62 -5.29
C GLY A 189 -6.92 -2.98 -5.20
N ALA A 190 -7.07 -1.95 -4.38
CA ALA A 190 -8.30 -1.17 -4.26
C ALA A 190 -8.03 0.31 -3.92
N ARG A 191 -8.99 1.16 -4.27
CA ARG A 191 -9.12 2.52 -3.78
C ARG A 191 -10.24 2.58 -2.75
N PHE A 192 -10.01 3.28 -1.65
CA PHE A 192 -10.98 3.47 -0.57
C PHE A 192 -11.41 4.94 -0.52
N TYR A 193 -12.69 5.18 -0.34
CA TYR A 193 -13.26 6.53 -0.28
C TYR A 193 -14.22 6.65 0.89
N LEU A 194 -14.12 7.76 1.63
CA LEU A 194 -14.95 8.02 2.79
C LEU A 194 -16.33 8.52 2.34
N ALA A 195 -17.39 7.80 2.69
CA ALA A 195 -18.74 8.28 2.50
C ALA A 195 -19.06 9.39 3.51
N GLY A 196 -19.87 10.36 3.06
CA GLY A 196 -20.39 11.41 3.95
C GLY A 196 -21.41 10.89 4.97
N ASP A 197 -21.90 11.80 5.82
CA ASP A 197 -22.85 11.48 6.90
C ASP A 197 -24.20 10.93 6.41
N ASP A 198 -24.57 11.19 5.16
CA ASP A 198 -25.81 10.69 4.53
C ASP A 198 -25.76 9.19 4.23
N GLY A 199 -24.59 8.56 4.45
CA GLY A 199 -24.33 7.15 4.12
C GLY A 199 -24.14 6.92 2.62
N LEU A 200 -23.99 5.66 2.25
CA LEU A 200 -23.81 5.21 0.87
C LEU A 200 -24.50 3.88 0.69
N ASP A 201 -25.27 3.74 -0.39
CA ASP A 201 -25.84 2.47 -0.83
C ASP A 201 -25.02 1.91 -2.00
N ALA A 202 -24.83 0.60 -2.06
CA ALA A 202 -24.05 -0.06 -3.11
C ALA A 202 -24.57 0.23 -4.52
N THR A 203 -25.87 0.50 -4.68
CA THR A 203 -26.46 0.85 -5.98
C THR A 203 -25.98 2.20 -6.50
N GLN A 204 -25.57 3.12 -5.61
CA GLN A 204 -25.03 4.43 -5.98
C GLN A 204 -23.62 4.34 -6.58
N LEU A 205 -22.92 3.22 -6.35
CA LEU A 205 -21.61 2.97 -6.97
C LEU A 205 -21.72 2.62 -8.46
N ALA A 206 -22.90 2.30 -8.95
CA ALA A 206 -23.11 2.02 -10.35
C ALA A 206 -22.93 3.31 -11.19
N GLY A 207 -21.91 3.29 -12.07
CA GLY A 207 -21.55 4.44 -12.89
C GLY A 207 -20.76 5.54 -12.16
N ALA A 208 -20.30 5.28 -10.93
CA ALA A 208 -19.39 6.18 -10.24
C ALA A 208 -17.99 6.19 -10.88
N GLU A 209 -17.36 7.35 -10.91
CA GLU A 209 -16.00 7.54 -11.44
C GLU A 209 -14.99 7.59 -10.30
N ALA A 210 -14.16 6.55 -10.20
CA ALA A 210 -13.17 6.39 -9.15
C ALA A 210 -11.83 7.04 -9.55
N GLY A 211 -11.61 8.26 -9.09
CA GLY A 211 -10.39 9.03 -9.36
C GLY A 211 -9.31 8.91 -8.27
N GLU A 212 -8.16 9.52 -8.51
CA GLU A 212 -7.01 9.49 -7.59
C GLU A 212 -7.22 10.35 -6.33
N THR A 213 -8.14 11.29 -6.35
CA THR A 213 -8.45 12.18 -5.21
C THR A 213 -9.85 11.99 -4.67
N ALA A 214 -10.80 11.58 -5.50
CA ALA A 214 -12.20 11.42 -5.12
C ALA A 214 -12.91 10.37 -5.96
N LEU A 215 -13.98 9.80 -5.40
CA LEU A 215 -15.01 9.05 -6.11
C LEU A 215 -16.17 10.01 -6.41
N VAL A 216 -16.56 10.14 -7.67
CA VAL A 216 -17.68 10.98 -8.09
C VAL A 216 -18.87 10.09 -8.46
N LEU A 217 -20.00 10.29 -7.79
CA LEU A 217 -21.23 9.54 -8.07
C LEU A 217 -22.00 10.15 -9.27
N ALA A 218 -22.93 9.39 -9.80
CA ALA A 218 -23.76 9.83 -10.96
C ALA A 218 -24.60 11.09 -10.69
N ASP A 219 -24.91 11.40 -9.44
CA ASP A 219 -25.61 12.62 -9.02
C ASP A 219 -24.69 13.85 -8.84
N GLY A 220 -23.37 13.66 -9.04
CA GLY A 220 -22.35 14.70 -8.89
C GLY A 220 -21.81 14.87 -7.45
N SER A 221 -22.31 14.11 -6.49
CA SER A 221 -21.70 14.07 -5.14
C SER A 221 -20.33 13.39 -5.19
N SER A 222 -19.43 13.78 -4.28
CA SER A 222 -18.06 13.26 -4.26
C SER A 222 -17.63 12.82 -2.88
N MET A 223 -16.77 11.80 -2.83
CA MET A 223 -16.19 11.23 -1.62
C MET A 223 -14.69 11.32 -1.68
N GLU A 224 -14.08 11.78 -0.59
CA GLU A 224 -12.62 11.90 -0.49
C GLU A 224 -11.96 10.53 -0.48
N ARG A 225 -10.82 10.42 -1.18
CA ARG A 225 -10.00 9.23 -1.16
C ARG A 225 -9.24 9.09 0.15
N LEU A 226 -9.28 7.90 0.74
CA LEU A 226 -8.52 7.55 1.92
C LEU A 226 -7.12 7.05 1.57
N VAL A 227 -6.17 7.25 2.49
CA VAL A 227 -4.86 6.61 2.43
C VAL A 227 -5.02 5.15 2.77
N SER A 228 -4.79 4.30 1.81
CA SER A 228 -4.92 2.84 1.90
C SER A 228 -3.62 2.16 1.46
N GLY A 229 -3.54 0.86 1.62
CA GLY A 229 -2.37 0.07 1.26
C GLY A 229 -2.73 -1.27 0.63
N GLN A 230 -1.69 -2.06 0.41
CA GLN A 230 -1.78 -3.45 -0.01
C GLN A 230 -0.74 -4.26 0.74
N SER A 231 -1.03 -5.52 1.00
CA SER A 231 -0.12 -6.46 1.66
C SER A 231 -0.45 -7.90 1.27
N PHE A 232 0.48 -8.82 1.51
CA PHE A 232 0.10 -10.20 1.74
C PHE A 232 -0.57 -10.34 3.11
N TRP A 233 -1.55 -11.24 3.20
CA TRP A 233 -2.33 -11.49 4.41
C TRP A 233 -1.45 -11.76 5.65
N PHE A 234 -0.43 -12.62 5.52
CA PHE A 234 0.43 -12.98 6.66
C PHE A 234 1.09 -11.77 7.30
N ALA A 235 1.55 -10.80 6.50
CA ALA A 235 2.27 -9.64 7.02
C ALA A 235 1.32 -8.60 7.63
N TRP A 236 0.15 -8.41 7.03
CA TRP A 236 -0.89 -7.55 7.58
C TRP A 236 -1.42 -8.11 8.90
N PHE A 237 -1.84 -9.37 8.92
CA PHE A 237 -2.37 -10.02 10.11
C PHE A 237 -1.36 -10.10 11.25
N ALA A 238 -0.08 -10.40 10.97
CA ALA A 238 0.97 -10.40 11.98
C ALA A 238 1.17 -9.03 12.64
N SER A 239 0.82 -7.97 11.94
CA SER A 239 0.93 -6.58 12.41
C SER A 239 -0.36 -6.09 13.08
N PHE A 240 -1.50 -6.55 12.60
CA PHE A 240 -2.84 -6.15 13.04
C PHE A 240 -3.76 -7.37 13.22
N PRO A 241 -3.57 -8.16 14.28
CA PRO A 241 -4.31 -9.43 14.47
C PRO A 241 -5.82 -9.24 14.72
N GLU A 242 -6.25 -8.03 15.11
CA GLU A 242 -7.67 -7.69 15.31
C GLU A 242 -8.32 -7.13 14.02
N THR A 243 -7.62 -7.17 12.89
CA THR A 243 -8.13 -6.64 11.61
C THR A 243 -9.43 -7.33 11.19
N THR A 244 -10.38 -6.55 10.74
CA THR A 244 -11.58 -7.08 10.09
C THR A 244 -11.22 -7.65 8.73
N TRP A 245 -11.70 -8.86 8.43
CA TRP A 245 -11.53 -9.52 7.14
C TRP A 245 -12.80 -9.43 6.31
N TRP A 246 -12.66 -9.04 5.04
CA TRP A 246 -13.73 -9.08 4.07
C TRP A 246 -13.34 -9.97 2.87
N SER A 247 -14.21 -10.90 2.52
CA SER A 247 -14.24 -11.65 1.25
C SER A 247 -15.70 -11.87 0.85
N SER A 248 -15.99 -12.01 -0.42
CA SER A 248 -17.36 -12.24 -0.95
C SER A 248 -17.89 -13.64 -0.59
#